data_f558243815e099f441c821a0602f257b
#
_entry.id   f558243815e099f441c821a0602f257b
#
_cell.length_a   1.000
_cell.length_b   1.000
_cell.length_c   1.000
_cell.angle_alpha   90.00
_cell.angle_beta   90.00
_cell.angle_gamma   90.00
#
_symmetry.space_group_name_H-M   'P 1'
#
loop_
_entity.id
_entity.type
_entity.pdbx_description
1 polymer ?
#
loop_
_entity_poly.entity_id
_entity_poly.type
_entity_poly.pdbx_seq_one_letter_code
_entity_poly.pdbx_strand_id
1 'polypeptide(L)'
;MMRKLLFSALLALATASTVHAGGLMTNTNYHIAFDRMFARAATTEIDAAYSNPAGLAWGHEGWQLSLNFQKPWQNRDIDCSVPGFLGSNFDKKYNGVASAPIVPALFAAYKKQNWAFSAMIGIVGSGGFVKYDEGIPMFEVPIRALLAQAGMTPDKYNYSANMKGKQYIYG
;
A
#
# COMPACT_ATOMS: atom_id res chain seq x y z
N MET A 1 -0.12 -36.88 20.33
CA MET A 1 -0.12 -36.59 18.90
C MET A 1 -0.67 -35.19 18.59
N MET A 2 -1.81 -34.80 19.11
CA MET A 2 -2.46 -33.47 18.93
C MET A 2 -1.62 -32.27 19.33
N ARG A 3 -0.86 -32.33 20.46
CA ARG A 3 0.03 -31.23 20.90
C ARG A 3 1.18 -30.91 19.89
N LYS A 4 1.70 -31.92 19.20
CA LYS A 4 2.75 -31.74 18.19
C LYS A 4 2.19 -31.12 16.89
N LEU A 5 0.95 -31.47 16.56
CA LEU A 5 0.23 -30.88 15.42
C LEU A 5 -0.14 -29.42 15.66
N LEU A 6 -0.55 -29.08 16.87
CA LEU A 6 -0.81 -27.67 17.25
C LEU A 6 0.47 -26.83 17.25
N PHE A 7 1.60 -27.41 17.69
CA PHE A 7 2.88 -26.67 17.68
C PHE A 7 3.42 -26.45 16.25
N SER A 8 3.27 -27.44 15.36
CA SER A 8 3.66 -27.28 13.96
C SER A 8 2.74 -26.33 13.20
N ALA A 9 1.44 -26.30 13.50
CA ALA A 9 0.50 -25.34 12.93
C ALA A 9 0.79 -23.90 13.42
N LEU A 10 1.13 -23.75 14.70
CA LEU A 10 1.52 -22.44 15.24
C LEU A 10 2.84 -21.95 14.67
N LEU A 11 3.81 -22.84 14.44
CA LEU A 11 5.09 -22.52 13.81
C LEU A 11 4.91 -22.17 12.32
N ALA A 12 4.02 -22.86 11.62
CA ALA A 12 3.66 -22.53 10.23
C ALA A 12 2.93 -21.18 10.09
N LEU A 13 2.11 -20.80 11.08
CA LEU A 13 1.51 -19.47 11.14
C LEU A 13 2.57 -18.38 11.44
N ALA A 14 3.58 -18.68 12.25
CA ALA A 14 4.65 -17.74 12.58
C ALA A 14 5.64 -17.52 11.43
N THR A 15 5.72 -18.44 10.48
CA THR A 15 6.49 -18.30 9.23
C THR A 15 5.66 -17.72 8.08
N ALA A 16 4.40 -17.36 8.32
CA ALA A 16 3.63 -16.55 7.38
C ALA A 16 4.43 -15.27 7.15
N SER A 17 5.15 -15.26 6.04
CA SER A 17 6.00 -14.16 5.58
C SER A 17 5.30 -12.85 5.84
N THR A 18 6.00 -11.92 6.44
CA THR A 18 5.60 -10.52 6.53
C THR A 18 5.33 -10.04 5.10
N VAL A 19 4.07 -10.09 4.69
CA VAL A 19 3.65 -9.47 3.45
C VAL A 19 3.78 -7.98 3.69
N HIS A 20 4.88 -7.41 3.25
CA HIS A 20 5.06 -5.96 3.20
C HIS A 20 4.14 -5.42 2.10
N ALA A 21 2.88 -5.26 2.43
CA ALA A 21 1.94 -4.53 1.60
C ALA A 21 2.26 -3.05 1.76
N GLY A 22 3.19 -2.53 0.96
CA GLY A 22 3.44 -1.11 0.87
C GLY A 22 2.18 -0.39 0.40
N GLY A 23 1.86 0.74 1.03
CA GLY A 23 0.80 1.63 0.55
C GLY A 23 1.16 2.25 -0.81
N LEU A 24 0.18 2.86 -1.45
CA LEU A 24 0.35 3.51 -2.76
C LEU A 24 1.41 4.63 -2.74
N MET A 25 1.60 5.26 -1.57
CA MET A 25 2.58 6.33 -1.34
C MET A 25 3.88 5.85 -0.71
N THR A 26 4.04 4.55 -0.47
CA THR A 26 5.29 4.00 0.03
C THR A 26 6.42 4.30 -0.97
N ASN A 27 7.55 4.75 -0.50
CA ASN A 27 8.73 5.09 -1.29
C ASN A 27 8.64 6.37 -2.14
N THR A 28 7.63 7.21 -1.96
CA THR A 28 7.58 8.49 -2.67
C THR A 28 8.31 9.62 -1.94
N ASN A 29 8.68 9.40 -0.66
CA ASN A 29 9.24 10.41 0.25
C ASN A 29 8.40 11.69 0.30
N TYR A 30 7.19 11.67 -0.25
CA TYR A 30 6.27 12.81 -0.41
C TYR A 30 6.90 13.99 -1.17
N HIS A 31 8.04 13.77 -1.83
CA HIS A 31 8.79 14.81 -2.52
C HIS A 31 9.26 14.31 -3.90
N ILE A 32 8.91 15.04 -4.96
CA ILE A 32 9.15 14.61 -6.34
C ILE A 32 10.65 14.44 -6.68
N ALA A 33 11.51 15.26 -6.10
CA ALA A 33 12.95 15.18 -6.34
C ALA A 33 13.59 13.94 -5.69
N PHE A 34 12.93 13.35 -4.69
CA PHE A 34 13.47 12.24 -3.90
C PHE A 34 12.60 10.98 -4.01
N ASP A 35 11.73 10.94 -5.02
CA ASP A 35 10.89 9.78 -5.28
C ASP A 35 11.74 8.52 -5.51
N ARG A 36 11.33 7.41 -4.90
CA ARG A 36 12.01 6.11 -4.94
C ARG A 36 13.42 6.06 -4.36
N MET A 37 13.85 7.08 -3.67
CA MET A 37 15.12 7.05 -2.93
C MET A 37 14.89 6.44 -1.54
N PHE A 38 15.31 5.18 -1.35
CA PHE A 38 15.06 4.44 -0.10
C PHE A 38 15.88 4.92 1.09
N ALA A 39 17.08 5.43 0.87
CA ALA A 39 18.03 5.79 1.92
C ALA A 39 18.07 7.30 2.16
N ARG A 40 16.97 7.87 2.69
CA ARG A 40 16.88 9.30 2.99
C ARG A 40 17.07 9.68 4.47
N ALA A 41 17.39 8.71 5.34
CA ALA A 41 17.55 8.96 6.77
C ALA A 41 18.73 9.90 7.11
N ALA A 42 19.73 10.03 6.23
CA ALA A 42 20.87 10.93 6.39
C ALA A 42 20.81 12.15 5.45
N THR A 43 19.62 12.49 4.94
CA THR A 43 19.46 13.67 4.08
C THR A 43 19.69 14.96 4.82
N THR A 44 20.28 15.94 4.15
CA THR A 44 20.43 17.33 4.60
C THR A 44 19.57 18.30 3.79
N GLU A 45 18.78 17.74 2.85
CA GLU A 45 17.86 18.47 1.99
C GLU A 45 16.52 18.72 2.69
N ILE A 46 15.61 19.43 2.04
CA ILE A 46 14.33 19.83 2.61
C ILE A 46 13.43 18.63 3.02
N ASP A 47 13.59 17.48 2.39
CA ASP A 47 12.88 16.25 2.76
C ASP A 47 13.30 15.70 4.13
N ALA A 48 14.39 16.19 4.71
CA ALA A 48 14.76 15.94 6.10
C ALA A 48 13.67 16.35 7.07
N ALA A 49 12.84 17.34 6.73
CA ALA A 49 11.67 17.73 7.54
C ALA A 49 10.73 16.56 7.82
N TYR A 50 10.70 15.56 6.95
CA TYR A 50 9.94 14.32 7.12
C TYR A 50 10.80 13.15 7.58
N SER A 51 11.95 12.94 6.91
CA SER A 51 12.76 11.74 7.08
C SER A 51 13.64 11.76 8.34
N ASN A 52 14.29 12.89 8.60
CA ASN A 52 15.15 13.12 9.77
C ASN A 52 15.44 14.62 9.97
N PRO A 53 14.62 15.33 10.74
CA PRO A 53 14.78 16.78 10.92
C PRO A 53 16.17 17.23 11.42
N ALA A 54 16.90 16.36 12.13
CA ALA A 54 18.25 16.64 12.56
C ALA A 54 19.22 16.91 11.38
N GLY A 55 18.95 16.31 10.21
CA GLY A 55 19.74 16.53 9.00
C GLY A 55 19.73 17.99 8.53
N LEU A 56 18.67 18.74 8.79
CA LEU A 56 18.57 20.15 8.41
C LEU A 56 19.60 21.05 9.10
N ALA A 57 20.13 20.64 10.26
CA ALA A 57 21.22 21.36 10.91
C ALA A 57 22.50 21.45 10.06
N TRP A 58 22.66 20.53 9.10
CA TRP A 58 23.78 20.44 8.16
C TRP A 58 23.39 20.92 6.74
N GLY A 59 22.12 21.31 6.54
CA GLY A 59 21.59 21.76 5.26
C GLY A 59 21.93 23.23 4.95
N HIS A 60 21.26 23.77 3.94
CA HIS A 60 21.45 25.13 3.47
C HIS A 60 20.90 26.18 4.42
N GLU A 61 21.60 27.30 4.57
CA GLU A 61 21.17 28.47 5.34
C GLU A 61 19.97 29.17 4.67
N GLY A 62 19.08 29.71 5.50
CA GLY A 62 17.94 30.50 5.05
C GLY A 62 16.65 29.70 4.89
N TRP A 63 15.72 30.27 4.15
CA TRP A 63 14.42 29.64 3.88
C TRP A 63 14.50 28.64 2.74
N GLN A 64 13.87 27.49 2.95
CA GLN A 64 13.63 26.46 1.95
C GLN A 64 12.13 26.13 1.93
N LEU A 65 11.52 26.16 0.75
CA LEU A 65 10.11 25.85 0.57
C LEU A 65 9.96 24.91 -0.62
N SER A 66 9.13 23.89 -0.47
CA SER A 66 8.81 22.99 -1.56
C SER A 66 7.35 22.57 -1.52
N LEU A 67 6.66 22.71 -2.64
CA LEU A 67 5.30 22.25 -2.83
C LEU A 67 5.30 21.16 -3.91
N ASN A 68 4.76 20.01 -3.56
CA ASN A 68 4.76 18.84 -4.42
C ASN A 68 3.33 18.32 -4.62
N PHE A 69 3.07 17.81 -5.81
CA PHE A 69 1.82 17.14 -6.16
C PHE A 69 2.15 15.79 -6.81
N GLN A 70 1.55 14.74 -6.30
CA GLN A 70 1.74 13.39 -6.81
C GLN A 70 0.39 12.77 -7.16
N LYS A 71 0.34 12.01 -8.24
CA LYS A 71 -0.83 11.20 -8.63
C LYS A 71 -0.38 9.75 -8.75
N PRO A 72 -0.41 8.99 -7.67
CA PRO A 72 0.01 7.61 -7.70
C PRO A 72 -1.07 6.71 -8.32
N TRP A 73 -0.62 5.74 -9.12
CA TRP A 73 -1.43 4.63 -9.60
C TRP A 73 -0.60 3.36 -9.62
N GLN A 74 -1.26 2.23 -9.48
CA GLN A 74 -0.60 0.92 -9.45
C GLN A 74 -1.54 -0.15 -10.01
N ASN A 75 -1.03 -0.99 -10.89
CA ASN A 75 -1.71 -2.23 -11.27
C ASN A 75 -1.45 -3.28 -10.20
N ARG A 76 -2.52 -3.99 -9.82
CA ARG A 76 -2.49 -5.06 -8.81
C ARG A 76 -3.18 -6.27 -9.38
N ASP A 77 -2.39 -7.16 -9.98
CA ASP A 77 -2.89 -8.38 -10.55
C ASP A 77 -2.84 -9.50 -9.52
N ILE A 78 -3.86 -10.34 -9.50
CA ILE A 78 -3.95 -11.51 -8.64
C ILE A 78 -4.15 -12.73 -9.53
N ASP A 79 -3.20 -13.64 -9.49
CA ASP A 79 -3.33 -14.95 -10.13
C ASP A 79 -3.91 -15.93 -9.10
N CYS A 80 -5.05 -16.52 -9.42
CA CYS A 80 -5.74 -17.48 -8.57
C CYS A 80 -5.82 -18.83 -9.29
N SER A 81 -5.35 -19.87 -8.61
CA SER A 81 -5.48 -21.25 -9.07
C SER A 81 -6.05 -22.11 -7.94
N VAL A 82 -7.18 -22.75 -8.19
CA VAL A 82 -7.83 -23.66 -7.24
C VAL A 82 -8.06 -25.00 -7.95
N PRO A 83 -7.14 -25.98 -7.78
CA PRO A 83 -7.25 -27.29 -8.38
C PRO A 83 -8.48 -28.06 -7.87
N GLY A 84 -9.19 -28.74 -8.77
CA GLY A 84 -10.35 -29.59 -8.41
C GLY A 84 -11.59 -28.82 -7.95
N PHE A 85 -11.63 -27.49 -8.13
CA PHE A 85 -12.78 -26.69 -7.73
C PHE A 85 -14.02 -27.03 -8.56
N LEU A 86 -15.08 -27.46 -7.88
CA LEU A 86 -16.35 -27.89 -8.50
C LEU A 86 -16.17 -28.94 -9.61
N GLY A 87 -15.17 -29.84 -9.48
CA GLY A 87 -14.88 -30.91 -10.44
C GLY A 87 -13.98 -30.54 -11.62
N SER A 88 -13.47 -29.31 -11.66
CA SER A 88 -12.49 -28.83 -12.65
C SER A 88 -11.44 -27.94 -11.98
N ASN A 89 -10.42 -27.51 -12.70
CA ASN A 89 -9.51 -26.50 -12.22
C ASN A 89 -10.12 -25.11 -12.45
N PHE A 90 -10.03 -24.29 -11.43
CA PHE A 90 -10.41 -22.88 -11.54
C PHE A 90 -9.14 -22.03 -11.56
N ASP A 91 -8.77 -21.57 -12.75
CA ASP A 91 -7.61 -20.70 -12.97
C ASP A 91 -8.11 -19.39 -13.54
N LYS A 92 -7.87 -18.32 -12.81
CA LYS A 92 -8.32 -16.98 -13.21
C LYS A 92 -7.33 -15.89 -12.76
N LYS A 93 -7.07 -14.96 -13.67
CA LYS A 93 -6.32 -13.74 -13.38
C LYS A 93 -7.30 -12.59 -13.16
N TYR A 94 -7.07 -11.84 -12.09
CA TYR A 94 -7.85 -10.67 -11.75
C TYR A 94 -6.98 -9.43 -11.90
N ASN A 95 -7.40 -8.50 -12.73
CA ASN A 95 -6.69 -7.27 -12.95
C ASN A 95 -7.29 -6.17 -12.07
N GLY A 96 -6.46 -5.59 -11.22
CA GLY A 96 -6.85 -4.52 -10.31
C GLY A 96 -6.10 -3.24 -10.58
N VAL A 97 -6.79 -2.12 -10.44
CA VAL A 97 -6.18 -0.79 -10.51
C VAL A 97 -6.36 -0.08 -9.19
N ALA A 98 -5.24 0.22 -8.55
CA ALA A 98 -5.20 1.07 -7.37
C ALA A 98 -4.81 2.49 -7.79
N SER A 99 -5.57 3.47 -7.35
CA SER A 99 -5.28 4.88 -7.63
C SER A 99 -5.65 5.75 -6.44
N ALA A 100 -4.96 6.88 -6.32
CA ALA A 100 -5.34 7.94 -5.40
C ALA A 100 -5.53 9.25 -6.19
N PRO A 101 -6.34 10.17 -5.66
CA PRO A 101 -6.40 11.51 -6.20
C PRO A 101 -5.04 12.21 -6.06
N ILE A 102 -4.96 13.45 -6.51
CA ILE A 102 -3.74 14.24 -6.32
C ILE A 102 -3.42 14.34 -4.83
N VAL A 103 -2.20 13.98 -4.47
CA VAL A 103 -1.67 14.00 -3.10
C VAL A 103 -0.70 15.17 -2.98
N PRO A 104 -1.10 16.26 -2.31
CA PRO A 104 -0.22 17.39 -2.08
C PRO A 104 0.72 17.12 -0.90
N ALA A 105 1.92 17.69 -0.95
CA ALA A 105 2.84 17.77 0.17
C ALA A 105 3.59 19.10 0.15
N LEU A 106 3.56 19.81 1.27
CA LEU A 106 4.27 21.07 1.49
C LEU A 106 5.38 20.83 2.50
N PHE A 107 6.57 21.25 2.15
CA PHE A 107 7.72 21.26 3.05
C PHE A 107 8.18 22.69 3.24
N ALA A 108 8.51 23.03 4.48
CA ALA A 108 9.10 24.30 4.84
C ALA A 108 10.25 24.06 5.82
N ALA A 109 11.37 24.71 5.60
CA ALA A 109 12.48 24.70 6.54
C ALA A 109 13.13 26.08 6.59
N TYR A 110 13.64 26.43 7.74
CA TYR A 110 14.45 27.61 7.96
C TYR A 110 15.67 27.25 8.80
N LYS A 111 16.85 27.56 8.30
CA LYS A 111 18.10 27.32 9.02
C LYS A 111 18.86 28.61 9.23
N LYS A 112 19.38 28.78 10.44
CA LYS A 112 20.28 29.88 10.79
C LYS A 112 21.32 29.39 11.80
N GLN A 113 22.56 29.38 11.39
CA GLN A 113 23.70 28.90 12.20
C GLN A 113 23.44 27.46 12.71
N ASN A 114 23.33 27.26 14.03
CA ASN A 114 23.12 25.96 14.67
C ASN A 114 21.64 25.60 14.87
N TRP A 115 20.70 26.44 14.40
CA TRP A 115 19.27 26.23 14.55
C TRP A 115 18.62 25.89 13.22
N ALA A 116 17.79 24.90 13.23
CA ALA A 116 16.92 24.58 12.11
C ALA A 116 15.50 24.32 12.60
N PHE A 117 14.53 24.90 11.91
CA PHE A 117 13.10 24.67 12.12
C PHE A 117 12.50 24.12 10.84
N SER A 118 11.62 23.16 10.96
CA SER A 118 10.95 22.61 9.80
C SER A 118 9.51 22.21 10.08
N ALA A 119 8.72 22.19 9.03
CA ALA A 119 7.37 21.68 9.04
C ALA A 119 7.11 20.92 7.73
N MET A 120 6.32 19.87 7.82
CA MET A 120 5.79 19.14 6.67
C MET A 120 4.28 19.01 6.83
N ILE A 121 3.56 19.33 5.78
CA ILE A 121 2.11 19.13 5.69
C ILE A 121 1.86 18.26 4.48
N GLY A 122 1.23 17.11 4.69
CA GLY A 122 0.96 16.18 3.61
C GLY A 122 0.07 15.03 4.05
N ILE A 123 -0.35 14.22 3.09
CA ILE A 123 -1.17 13.04 3.32
C ILE A 123 -0.24 11.85 3.50
N VAL A 124 0.24 11.63 4.71
CA VAL A 124 1.19 10.55 5.03
C VAL A 124 0.54 9.17 5.19
N GLY A 125 -0.79 9.12 5.35
CA GLY A 125 -1.55 7.89 5.35
C GLY A 125 -1.90 7.43 3.93
N SER A 126 -1.80 6.14 3.65
CA SER A 126 -2.29 5.64 2.38
C SER A 126 -3.78 5.33 2.46
N GLY A 127 -4.58 6.21 1.90
CA GLY A 127 -5.96 5.91 1.54
C GLY A 127 -6.00 5.71 0.04
N GLY A 128 -6.40 4.53 -0.43
CA GLY A 128 -6.51 4.24 -1.85
C GLY A 128 -7.86 3.66 -2.20
N PHE A 129 -8.22 3.80 -3.45
CA PHE A 129 -9.30 3.07 -4.07
C PHE A 129 -8.70 1.99 -4.94
N VAL A 130 -9.13 0.76 -4.76
CA VAL A 130 -8.76 -0.37 -5.62
C VAL A 130 -10.02 -0.90 -6.27
N LYS A 131 -10.00 -1.01 -7.59
CA LYS A 131 -11.09 -1.53 -8.38
C LYS A 131 -10.65 -2.79 -9.12
N TYR A 132 -11.44 -3.84 -8.98
CA TYR A 132 -11.33 -5.08 -9.73
C TYR A 132 -12.63 -5.29 -10.49
N ASP A 133 -12.62 -5.08 -11.80
CA ASP A 133 -13.83 -5.18 -12.61
C ASP A 133 -14.36 -6.62 -12.73
N GLU A 134 -13.47 -7.59 -12.57
CA GLU A 134 -13.79 -9.02 -12.67
C GLU A 134 -13.90 -9.73 -11.31
N GLY A 135 -14.01 -8.99 -10.21
CA GLY A 135 -14.04 -9.52 -8.86
C GLY A 135 -12.66 -9.76 -8.25
N ILE A 136 -12.62 -10.47 -7.14
CA ILE A 136 -11.40 -10.96 -6.49
C ILE A 136 -11.61 -12.37 -5.98
N PRO A 137 -10.56 -13.22 -5.92
CA PRO A 137 -10.70 -14.62 -5.58
C PRO A 137 -11.31 -14.85 -4.21
N MET A 138 -11.00 -13.99 -3.24
CA MET A 138 -11.48 -14.09 -1.87
C MET A 138 -13.02 -14.07 -1.76
N PHE A 139 -13.71 -13.39 -2.66
CA PHE A 139 -15.17 -13.34 -2.68
C PHE A 139 -15.75 -14.22 -3.77
N GLU A 140 -15.13 -14.27 -4.96
CA GLU A 140 -15.67 -15.03 -6.08
C GLU A 140 -15.68 -16.53 -5.81
N VAL A 141 -14.58 -17.09 -5.29
CA VAL A 141 -14.46 -18.55 -5.07
C VAL A 141 -15.52 -19.05 -4.09
N PRO A 142 -15.72 -18.47 -2.89
CA PRO A 142 -16.79 -18.88 -1.99
C PRO A 142 -18.19 -18.69 -2.56
N ILE A 143 -18.44 -17.60 -3.27
CA ILE A 143 -19.74 -17.34 -3.88
C ILE A 143 -20.05 -18.39 -4.94
N ARG A 144 -19.08 -18.75 -5.80
CA ARG A 144 -19.24 -19.82 -6.79
C ARG A 144 -19.57 -21.16 -6.13
N ALA A 145 -18.89 -21.49 -5.02
CA ALA A 145 -19.17 -22.71 -4.27
C ALA A 145 -20.62 -22.73 -3.71
N LEU A 146 -21.07 -21.62 -3.14
CA LEU A 146 -22.44 -21.49 -2.62
C LEU A 146 -23.51 -21.57 -3.72
N LEU A 147 -23.28 -20.93 -4.87
CA LEU A 147 -24.18 -21.00 -6.02
C LEU A 147 -24.29 -22.43 -6.56
N ALA A 148 -23.18 -23.14 -6.66
CA ALA A 148 -23.16 -24.54 -7.10
C ALA A 148 -23.93 -25.45 -6.11
N GLN A 149 -23.77 -25.26 -4.79
CA GLN A 149 -24.54 -25.98 -3.78
C GLN A 149 -26.03 -25.69 -3.87
N ALA A 150 -26.42 -24.49 -4.29
CA ALA A 150 -27.82 -24.10 -4.51
C ALA A 150 -28.36 -24.58 -5.87
N GLY A 151 -27.60 -25.35 -6.65
CA GLY A 151 -28.01 -25.85 -7.97
C GLY A 151 -27.99 -24.77 -9.06
N MET A 152 -27.35 -23.63 -8.82
CA MET A 152 -27.21 -22.54 -9.79
C MET A 152 -25.91 -22.67 -10.57
N THR A 153 -25.86 -22.11 -11.79
CA THR A 153 -24.66 -22.12 -12.62
C THR A 153 -23.82 -20.88 -12.33
N PRO A 154 -22.64 -20.99 -11.66
CA PRO A 154 -21.85 -19.83 -11.25
C PRO A 154 -21.38 -18.94 -12.41
N ASP A 155 -21.16 -19.51 -13.59
CA ASP A 155 -20.63 -18.77 -14.76
C ASP A 155 -21.65 -17.80 -15.40
N LYS A 156 -22.91 -17.85 -14.98
CA LYS A 156 -23.94 -16.91 -15.44
C LYS A 156 -23.88 -15.55 -14.75
N TYR A 157 -23.05 -15.41 -13.72
CA TYR A 157 -22.97 -14.21 -12.90
C TYR A 157 -21.69 -13.44 -13.16
N ASN A 158 -21.80 -12.11 -13.22
CA ASN A 158 -20.66 -11.21 -13.28
C ASN A 158 -20.23 -10.82 -11.87
N TYR A 159 -18.93 -10.88 -11.63
CA TYR A 159 -18.33 -10.55 -10.34
C TYR A 159 -17.57 -9.23 -10.46
N SER A 160 -17.71 -8.36 -9.49
CA SER A 160 -16.92 -7.13 -9.38
C SER A 160 -16.62 -6.82 -7.93
N ALA A 161 -15.50 -6.20 -7.66
CA ALA A 161 -15.13 -5.79 -6.31
C ALA A 161 -14.51 -4.39 -6.29
N ASN A 162 -15.03 -3.55 -5.42
CA ASN A 162 -14.50 -2.22 -5.16
C ASN A 162 -14.12 -2.12 -3.68
N MET A 163 -12.87 -1.77 -3.42
CA MET A 163 -12.36 -1.63 -2.07
C MET A 163 -11.87 -0.20 -1.83
N LYS A 164 -12.30 0.39 -0.72
CA LYS A 164 -11.81 1.69 -0.25
C LYS A 164 -11.17 1.52 1.11
N GLY A 165 -9.93 1.95 1.24
CA GLY A 165 -9.21 2.01 2.51
C GLY A 165 -8.88 3.44 2.87
N LYS A 166 -8.96 3.76 4.17
CA LYS A 166 -8.48 5.04 4.73
C LYS A 166 -7.59 4.73 5.92
N GLN A 167 -6.46 5.37 5.97
CA GLN A 167 -5.54 5.30 7.10
C GLN A 167 -5.30 6.72 7.62
N TYR A 168 -5.48 6.91 8.91
CA TYR A 168 -5.19 8.17 9.58
C TYR A 168 -3.99 7.98 10.49
N ILE A 169 -3.00 8.85 10.37
CA ILE A 169 -1.82 8.87 11.22
C ILE A 169 -1.81 10.23 11.90
N TYR A 170 -1.77 10.19 13.23
CA TYR A 170 -1.64 11.37 14.07
C TYR A 170 -0.27 11.32 14.74
N GLY A 171 0.51 12.37 14.61
CA GLY A 171 1.84 12.51 15.18
C GLY A 171 2.09 13.90 15.72
#